data_922ccc0ed0b49524bc040f1846b4a64d
#
_entry.id   922ccc0ed0b49524bc040f1846b4a64d
#
_cell.length_a   1.000
_cell.length_b   1.000
_cell.length_c   1.000
_cell.angle_alpha   90.00
_cell.angle_beta   90.00
_cell.angle_gamma   90.00
#
_symmetry.space_group_name_H-M   'P 1'
#
loop_
_entity.id
_entity.type
_entity.pdbx_description
1 polymer ?
#
loop_
_entity_poly.entity_id
_entity_poly.type
_entity_poly.pdbx_seq_one_letter_code
_entity_poly.pdbx_strand_id
1 'polypeptide(L)'
;VENVNLLKRAKHLLRLYEVSPKKRLGQNFAVNSGMLQRFVSHASLTEDDVVLEVGPGFGFLTQFLSSKCKKVIAIEIDPQLVSFLRTQLHSLKNMELIEGDILKVSLPPFNKVVSAPPYSISSPLIFRLLEQQFDWAVLILQKEFAERLAASVGTKDYGRLTVNVYYRAEVELLEVVPRTMFYPPPDVDSMMVRLKPRAPPFPVDDEETFFALIRTLFTQRNKKVRNGMISFLHQHGLTGKEAVTLADSTTYSTKRVRELAPEDLGLLANELFRKF
;
A
#
# COMPACT_ATOMS: atom_id res chain seq x y z
N VAL A 1 -26.72 -10.08 8.92
CA VAL A 1 -25.83 -11.17 8.44
C VAL A 1 -25.65 -12.12 9.61
N GLU A 2 -26.35 -13.26 9.59
CA GLU A 2 -26.23 -14.32 10.58
C GLU A 2 -24.78 -14.76 10.78
N ASN A 3 -24.49 -15.31 11.94
CA ASN A 3 -23.16 -15.74 12.40
C ASN A 3 -22.64 -16.92 11.55
N VAL A 4 -22.46 -16.69 10.25
CA VAL A 4 -21.98 -17.68 9.29
C VAL A 4 -20.51 -17.95 9.58
N ASN A 5 -20.17 -19.20 9.83
CA ASN A 5 -18.78 -19.61 9.99
C ASN A 5 -18.07 -19.55 8.63
N LEU A 6 -17.49 -18.38 8.32
CA LEU A 6 -16.81 -18.10 7.04
C LEU A 6 -15.66 -19.07 6.78
N LEU A 7 -14.99 -19.58 7.81
CA LEU A 7 -13.94 -20.59 7.66
C LEU A 7 -14.50 -21.92 7.10
N LYS A 8 -15.63 -22.40 7.64
CA LYS A 8 -16.29 -23.60 7.12
C LYS A 8 -16.75 -23.36 5.68
N ARG A 9 -17.32 -22.19 5.41
CA ARG A 9 -17.77 -21.79 4.07
C ARG A 9 -16.59 -21.72 3.08
N ALA A 10 -15.48 -21.11 3.44
CA ALA A 10 -14.28 -21.05 2.59
C ALA A 10 -13.76 -22.46 2.26
N LYS A 11 -13.63 -23.35 3.27
CA LYS A 11 -13.19 -24.74 3.05
C LYS A 11 -14.15 -25.52 2.16
N HIS A 12 -15.46 -25.31 2.29
CA HIS A 12 -16.46 -25.92 1.43
C HIS A 12 -16.34 -25.43 -0.02
N LEU A 13 -16.22 -24.10 -0.22
CA LEU A 13 -16.08 -23.49 -1.54
C LEU A 13 -14.81 -23.94 -2.26
N LEU A 14 -13.68 -24.02 -1.55
CA LEU A 14 -12.43 -24.52 -2.11
C LEU A 14 -12.58 -25.95 -2.66
N ARG A 15 -13.32 -26.82 -1.95
CA ARG A 15 -13.60 -28.19 -2.40
C ARG A 15 -14.61 -28.24 -3.56
N LEU A 16 -15.70 -27.49 -3.43
CA LEU A 16 -16.81 -27.50 -4.40
C LEU A 16 -16.39 -27.00 -5.78
N TYR A 17 -15.55 -25.96 -5.81
CA TYR A 17 -15.07 -25.33 -7.05
C TYR A 17 -13.67 -25.79 -7.46
N GLU A 18 -13.12 -26.79 -6.76
CA GLU A 18 -11.78 -27.33 -7.01
C GLU A 18 -10.68 -26.22 -7.05
N VAL A 19 -10.89 -25.15 -6.27
CA VAL A 19 -9.94 -24.03 -6.17
C VAL A 19 -8.86 -24.38 -5.16
N SER A 20 -7.62 -24.40 -5.58
CA SER A 20 -6.46 -24.48 -4.69
C SER A 20 -5.86 -23.11 -4.47
N PRO A 21 -5.67 -22.64 -3.21
CA PRO A 21 -5.05 -21.35 -2.94
C PRO A 21 -3.67 -21.24 -3.59
N LYS A 22 -3.50 -20.23 -4.46
CA LYS A 22 -2.28 -20.04 -5.26
C LYS A 22 -1.27 -19.21 -4.47
N LYS A 23 -0.22 -19.84 -3.95
CA LYS A 23 0.85 -19.15 -3.22
C LYS A 23 1.47 -17.99 -4.03
N ARG A 24 1.66 -18.17 -5.34
CA ARG A 24 2.18 -17.12 -6.24
C ARG A 24 1.29 -15.87 -6.31
N LEU A 25 -0.01 -16.00 -6.03
CA LEU A 25 -0.96 -14.90 -5.97
C LEU A 25 -1.20 -14.41 -4.53
N GLY A 26 -0.51 -14.97 -3.54
CA GLY A 26 -0.66 -14.58 -2.14
C GLY A 26 -2.07 -14.79 -1.57
N GLN A 27 -2.80 -15.80 -2.03
CA GLN A 27 -4.20 -16.04 -1.66
C GLN A 27 -4.35 -16.53 -0.22
N ASN A 28 -4.75 -15.60 0.67
CA ASN A 28 -5.14 -15.85 2.05
C ASN A 28 -6.51 -15.18 2.26
N PHE A 29 -7.56 -15.99 2.32
CA PHE A 29 -8.94 -15.49 2.41
C PHE A 29 -9.28 -15.08 3.83
N ALA A 30 -9.78 -13.86 4.03
CA ALA A 30 -10.30 -13.40 5.31
C ALA A 30 -11.56 -14.19 5.69
N VAL A 31 -11.53 -14.90 6.81
CA VAL A 31 -12.57 -15.88 7.19
C VAL A 31 -13.19 -15.64 8.56
N ASN A 32 -13.02 -14.44 9.12
CA ASN A 32 -13.62 -14.05 10.38
C ASN A 32 -14.60 -12.89 10.19
N SER A 33 -15.89 -13.12 10.42
CA SER A 33 -16.93 -12.12 10.20
C SER A 33 -16.81 -10.91 11.12
N GLY A 34 -16.46 -11.12 12.39
CA GLY A 34 -16.27 -10.01 13.35
C GLY A 34 -15.11 -9.10 12.95
N MET A 35 -13.99 -9.67 12.48
CA MET A 35 -12.88 -8.90 11.94
C MET A 35 -13.30 -8.11 10.70
N LEU A 36 -14.03 -8.73 9.75
CA LEU A 36 -14.51 -8.04 8.55
C LEU A 36 -15.49 -6.90 8.89
N GLN A 37 -16.36 -7.07 9.90
CA GLN A 37 -17.25 -6.01 10.37
C GLN A 37 -16.47 -4.80 10.89
N ARG A 38 -15.45 -5.03 11.77
CA ARG A 38 -14.60 -3.94 12.27
C ARG A 38 -13.81 -3.29 11.14
N PHE A 39 -13.29 -4.09 10.21
CA PHE A 39 -12.57 -3.59 9.04
C PHE A 39 -13.43 -2.62 8.22
N VAL A 40 -14.66 -3.00 7.89
CA VAL A 40 -15.62 -2.13 7.18
C VAL A 40 -15.99 -0.92 8.03
N SER A 41 -16.12 -1.03 9.36
CA SER A 41 -16.42 0.11 10.23
C SER A 41 -15.33 1.18 10.21
N HIS A 42 -14.06 0.78 10.11
CA HIS A 42 -12.94 1.71 9.97
C HIS A 42 -12.99 2.53 8.67
N ALA A 43 -13.70 2.04 7.65
CA ALA A 43 -13.85 2.76 6.38
C ALA A 43 -14.92 3.86 6.41
N SER A 44 -15.76 3.91 7.45
CA SER A 44 -16.83 4.91 7.61
C SER A 44 -17.62 5.12 6.31
N LEU A 45 -18.12 4.01 5.75
CA LEU A 45 -18.84 4.01 4.47
C LEU A 45 -20.23 4.65 4.59
N THR A 46 -20.63 5.33 3.53
CA THR A 46 -21.95 5.88 3.31
C THR A 46 -22.60 5.30 2.05
N GLU A 47 -23.90 5.52 1.88
CA GLU A 47 -24.65 5.06 0.70
C GLU A 47 -24.23 5.75 -0.61
N ASP A 48 -23.46 6.83 -0.54
CA ASP A 48 -22.94 7.56 -1.71
C ASP A 48 -21.56 7.06 -2.17
N ASP A 49 -20.87 6.25 -1.35
CA ASP A 49 -19.51 5.85 -1.62
C ASP A 49 -19.41 4.83 -2.76
N VAL A 50 -18.38 5.01 -3.58
CA VAL A 50 -17.90 4.05 -4.58
C VAL A 50 -16.59 3.46 -4.08
N VAL A 51 -16.61 2.17 -3.71
CA VAL A 51 -15.51 1.50 -3.02
C VAL A 51 -14.74 0.61 -3.98
N LEU A 52 -13.43 0.77 -4.02
CA LEU A 52 -12.52 -0.16 -4.69
C LEU A 52 -12.09 -1.28 -3.74
N GLU A 53 -12.27 -2.53 -4.16
CA GLU A 53 -11.78 -3.75 -3.52
C GLU A 53 -10.80 -4.49 -4.44
N VAL A 54 -9.59 -4.75 -3.95
CA VAL A 54 -8.54 -5.48 -4.67
C VAL A 54 -8.44 -6.91 -4.15
N GLY A 55 -8.63 -7.89 -5.01
CA GLY A 55 -8.59 -9.31 -4.65
C GLY A 55 -9.78 -9.72 -3.77
N PRO A 56 -11.03 -9.63 -4.24
CA PRO A 56 -12.22 -10.00 -3.46
C PRO A 56 -12.24 -11.47 -3.03
N GLY A 57 -11.46 -12.35 -3.70
CA GLY A 57 -11.39 -13.76 -3.37
C GLY A 57 -12.75 -14.44 -3.48
N PHE A 58 -13.29 -14.97 -2.36
CA PHE A 58 -14.66 -15.52 -2.30
C PHE A 58 -15.75 -14.46 -2.08
N GLY A 59 -15.42 -13.17 -2.13
CA GLY A 59 -16.38 -12.09 -1.99
C GLY A 59 -16.95 -11.94 -0.58
N PHE A 60 -16.27 -12.43 0.44
CA PHE A 60 -16.75 -12.27 1.82
C PHE A 60 -16.74 -10.79 2.24
N LEU A 61 -15.65 -10.08 1.99
CA LEU A 61 -15.58 -8.64 2.23
C LEU A 61 -16.56 -7.89 1.31
N THR A 62 -16.62 -8.25 0.04
CA THR A 62 -17.51 -7.64 -0.97
C THR A 62 -18.96 -7.57 -0.47
N GLN A 63 -19.46 -8.66 0.16
CA GLN A 63 -20.83 -8.71 0.70
C GLN A 63 -21.05 -7.73 1.84
N PHE A 64 -20.06 -7.50 2.71
CA PHE A 64 -20.16 -6.48 3.76
C PHE A 64 -20.11 -5.07 3.17
N LEU A 65 -19.27 -4.84 2.16
CA LEU A 65 -19.15 -3.54 1.48
C LEU A 65 -20.43 -3.18 0.74
N SER A 66 -20.96 -4.12 -0.06
CA SER A 66 -22.14 -3.87 -0.90
C SER A 66 -23.38 -3.46 -0.11
N SER A 67 -23.47 -3.85 1.17
CA SER A 67 -24.57 -3.45 2.06
C SER A 67 -24.40 -2.07 2.68
N LYS A 68 -23.30 -1.37 2.44
CA LYS A 68 -22.92 -0.13 3.11
C LYS A 68 -22.54 1.03 2.18
N CYS A 69 -22.45 0.77 0.88
CA CYS A 69 -22.00 1.76 -0.10
C CYS A 69 -22.87 1.73 -1.37
N LYS A 70 -22.74 2.78 -2.18
CA LYS A 70 -23.43 2.90 -3.47
C LYS A 70 -22.99 1.83 -4.45
N LYS A 71 -21.68 1.57 -4.50
CA LYS A 71 -21.08 0.65 -5.47
C LYS A 71 -19.77 0.05 -4.97
N VAL A 72 -19.56 -1.22 -5.25
CA VAL A 72 -18.28 -1.91 -5.07
C VAL A 72 -17.68 -2.19 -6.45
N ILE A 73 -16.46 -1.71 -6.68
CA ILE A 73 -15.63 -2.07 -7.84
C ILE A 73 -14.62 -3.09 -7.34
N ALA A 74 -14.82 -4.37 -7.70
CA ALA A 74 -13.97 -5.48 -7.30
C ALA A 74 -13.04 -5.89 -8.45
N ILE A 75 -11.73 -5.93 -8.21
CA ILE A 75 -10.73 -6.30 -9.22
C ILE A 75 -10.08 -7.62 -8.79
N GLU A 76 -10.22 -8.66 -9.63
CA GLU A 76 -9.69 -9.99 -9.38
C GLU A 76 -8.84 -10.48 -10.55
N ILE A 77 -7.66 -10.99 -10.24
CA ILE A 77 -6.69 -11.49 -11.25
C ILE A 77 -6.88 -12.98 -11.55
N ASP A 78 -7.49 -13.74 -10.63
CA ASP A 78 -7.66 -15.17 -10.77
C ASP A 78 -8.96 -15.51 -11.55
N PRO A 79 -8.87 -16.03 -12.79
CA PRO A 79 -10.05 -16.34 -13.59
C PRO A 79 -11.01 -17.34 -12.93
N GLN A 80 -10.50 -18.28 -12.09
CA GLN A 80 -11.34 -19.22 -11.37
C GLN A 80 -12.20 -18.49 -10.32
N LEU A 81 -11.61 -17.55 -9.58
CA LEU A 81 -12.34 -16.73 -8.62
C LEU A 81 -13.28 -15.74 -9.32
N VAL A 82 -12.89 -15.21 -10.47
CA VAL A 82 -13.77 -14.35 -11.30
C VAL A 82 -15.02 -15.12 -11.73
N SER A 83 -14.88 -16.33 -12.26
CA SER A 83 -16.01 -17.19 -12.64
C SER A 83 -16.92 -17.49 -11.45
N PHE A 84 -16.32 -17.81 -10.30
CA PHE A 84 -17.05 -18.02 -9.05
C PHE A 84 -17.84 -16.77 -8.63
N LEU A 85 -17.20 -15.59 -8.61
CA LEU A 85 -17.83 -14.34 -8.21
C LEU A 85 -19.00 -13.96 -9.11
N ARG A 86 -18.85 -14.11 -10.42
CA ARG A 86 -19.94 -13.87 -11.40
C ARG A 86 -21.16 -14.73 -11.11
N THR A 87 -20.96 -15.97 -10.68
CA THR A 87 -22.05 -16.88 -10.37
C THR A 87 -22.66 -16.63 -8.98
N GLN A 88 -21.81 -16.46 -7.95
CA GLN A 88 -22.27 -16.43 -6.57
C GLN A 88 -22.75 -15.05 -6.11
N LEU A 89 -22.23 -13.98 -6.70
CA LEU A 89 -22.56 -12.61 -6.32
C LEU A 89 -23.41 -11.87 -7.37
N HIS A 90 -24.01 -12.58 -8.32
CA HIS A 90 -24.87 -12.00 -9.36
C HIS A 90 -26.09 -11.23 -8.77
N SER A 91 -26.50 -11.57 -7.54
CA SER A 91 -27.56 -10.86 -6.82
C SER A 91 -27.15 -9.48 -6.27
N LEU A 92 -25.86 -9.22 -6.14
CA LEU A 92 -25.34 -7.92 -5.70
C LEU A 92 -25.35 -6.94 -6.87
N LYS A 93 -26.49 -6.23 -7.05
CA LYS A 93 -26.70 -5.33 -8.19
C LYS A 93 -25.78 -4.11 -8.22
N ASN A 94 -25.15 -3.77 -7.08
CA ASN A 94 -24.21 -2.67 -6.94
C ASN A 94 -22.73 -3.11 -6.98
N MET A 95 -22.44 -4.33 -7.45
CA MET A 95 -21.07 -4.79 -7.65
C MET A 95 -20.69 -4.75 -9.13
N GLU A 96 -19.55 -4.14 -9.43
CA GLU A 96 -18.87 -4.25 -10.71
C GLU A 96 -17.62 -5.11 -10.54
N LEU A 97 -17.52 -6.21 -11.28
CA LEU A 97 -16.36 -7.12 -11.25
C LEU A 97 -15.50 -6.91 -12.49
N ILE A 98 -14.24 -6.53 -12.26
CA ILE A 98 -13.22 -6.35 -13.30
C ILE A 98 -12.22 -7.50 -13.17
N GLU A 99 -12.08 -8.28 -14.24
CA GLU A 99 -11.05 -9.31 -14.35
C GLU A 99 -9.73 -8.68 -14.80
N GLY A 100 -8.66 -8.83 -13.99
CA GLY A 100 -7.35 -8.32 -14.37
C GLY A 100 -6.41 -8.03 -13.21
N ASP A 101 -5.22 -7.60 -13.59
CA ASP A 101 -4.17 -7.18 -12.66
C ASP A 101 -4.41 -5.73 -12.24
N ILE A 102 -4.66 -5.49 -10.95
CA ILE A 102 -4.84 -4.14 -10.38
C ILE A 102 -3.72 -3.17 -10.76
N LEU A 103 -2.51 -3.67 -10.97
CA LEU A 103 -1.36 -2.84 -11.34
C LEU A 103 -1.36 -2.41 -12.82
N LYS A 104 -2.28 -2.96 -13.64
CA LYS A 104 -2.31 -2.74 -15.10
C LYS A 104 -3.65 -2.24 -15.63
N VAL A 105 -4.76 -2.69 -15.03
CA VAL A 105 -6.10 -2.31 -15.53
C VAL A 105 -6.37 -0.82 -15.35
N SER A 106 -7.16 -0.24 -16.25
CA SER A 106 -7.68 1.10 -16.05
C SER A 106 -8.68 1.10 -14.89
N LEU A 107 -8.52 2.05 -13.95
CA LEU A 107 -9.37 2.14 -12.76
C LEU A 107 -10.57 3.05 -13.05
N PRO A 108 -11.82 2.56 -12.90
CA PRO A 108 -12.97 3.45 -12.86
C PRO A 108 -12.89 4.41 -11.67
N PRO A 109 -13.60 5.53 -11.69
CA PRO A 109 -13.65 6.45 -10.56
C PRO A 109 -14.16 5.78 -9.28
N PHE A 110 -13.49 6.01 -8.17
CA PHE A 110 -13.86 5.59 -6.83
C PHE A 110 -13.45 6.68 -5.82
N ASN A 111 -14.06 6.69 -4.65
CA ASN A 111 -13.68 7.65 -3.59
C ASN A 111 -13.16 6.97 -2.32
N LYS A 112 -13.32 5.65 -2.18
CA LYS A 112 -12.73 4.90 -1.06
C LYS A 112 -12.13 3.59 -1.52
N VAL A 113 -11.15 3.09 -0.76
CA VAL A 113 -10.56 1.77 -0.96
C VAL A 113 -10.72 0.97 0.33
N VAL A 114 -11.28 -0.23 0.23
CA VAL A 114 -11.32 -1.17 1.37
C VAL A 114 -10.91 -2.54 0.87
N SER A 115 -9.73 -3.00 1.27
CA SER A 115 -9.18 -4.21 0.68
C SER A 115 -8.19 -4.93 1.58
N ALA A 116 -8.18 -6.24 1.49
CA ALA A 116 -7.14 -7.13 2.02
C ALA A 116 -6.32 -7.71 0.84
N PRO A 117 -5.46 -6.89 0.19
CA PRO A 117 -4.77 -7.30 -1.02
C PRO A 117 -3.71 -8.36 -0.76
N PRO A 118 -3.28 -9.13 -1.79
CA PRO A 118 -2.12 -9.99 -1.68
C PRO A 118 -0.88 -9.21 -1.23
N TYR A 119 -0.15 -9.73 -0.24
CA TYR A 119 1.00 -9.03 0.35
C TYR A 119 2.13 -8.77 -0.63
N SER A 120 2.29 -9.64 -1.64
CA SER A 120 3.32 -9.49 -2.67
C SER A 120 3.22 -8.21 -3.49
N ILE A 121 2.03 -7.61 -3.55
CA ILE A 121 1.79 -6.38 -4.31
C ILE A 121 1.58 -5.15 -3.41
N SER A 122 1.74 -5.25 -2.09
CA SER A 122 1.45 -4.15 -1.15
C SER A 122 2.15 -2.84 -1.52
N SER A 123 3.46 -2.88 -1.81
CA SER A 123 4.21 -1.67 -2.17
C SER A 123 3.76 -1.05 -3.50
N PRO A 124 3.76 -1.77 -4.64
CA PRO A 124 3.31 -1.20 -5.90
C PRO A 124 1.83 -0.78 -5.86
N LEU A 125 0.97 -1.48 -5.13
CA LEU A 125 -0.43 -1.11 -4.97
C LEU A 125 -0.58 0.24 -4.27
N ILE A 126 0.12 0.46 -3.14
CA ILE A 126 0.06 1.76 -2.44
C ILE A 126 0.47 2.90 -3.36
N PHE A 127 1.57 2.77 -4.11
CA PHE A 127 2.00 3.82 -5.02
C PHE A 127 0.98 4.05 -6.14
N ARG A 128 0.41 2.99 -6.71
CA ARG A 128 -0.64 3.11 -7.72
C ARG A 128 -1.91 3.78 -7.19
N LEU A 129 -2.30 3.48 -5.96
CA LEU A 129 -3.44 4.14 -5.32
C LEU A 129 -3.16 5.62 -5.10
N LEU A 130 -1.96 5.98 -4.62
CA LEU A 130 -1.57 7.38 -4.38
C LEU A 130 -1.41 8.23 -5.67
N GLU A 131 -1.47 7.61 -6.83
CA GLU A 131 -1.62 8.30 -8.13
C GLU A 131 -3.08 8.62 -8.47
N GLN A 132 -4.04 8.10 -7.71
CA GLN A 132 -5.47 8.33 -7.91
C GLN A 132 -6.01 9.36 -6.90
N GLN A 133 -7.20 9.90 -7.20
CA GLN A 133 -7.93 10.76 -6.26
C GLN A 133 -8.94 9.91 -5.48
N PHE A 134 -8.81 9.88 -4.16
CA PHE A 134 -9.75 9.23 -3.24
C PHE A 134 -9.66 9.87 -1.85
N ASP A 135 -10.70 9.66 -1.02
CA ASP A 135 -10.76 10.24 0.33
C ASP A 135 -9.80 9.54 1.28
N TRP A 136 -9.91 8.20 1.37
CA TRP A 136 -8.98 7.34 2.11
C TRP A 136 -9.09 5.87 1.66
N ALA A 137 -8.03 5.14 1.98
CA ALA A 137 -7.98 3.69 1.85
C ALA A 137 -7.86 3.03 3.23
N VAL A 138 -8.64 1.98 3.49
CA VAL A 138 -8.43 1.09 4.64
C VAL A 138 -7.96 -0.26 4.09
N LEU A 139 -6.76 -0.66 4.48
CA LEU A 139 -6.07 -1.83 3.93
C LEU A 139 -5.66 -2.79 5.05
N ILE A 140 -5.69 -4.09 4.78
CA ILE A 140 -5.02 -5.10 5.61
C ILE A 140 -3.70 -5.46 4.96
N LEU A 141 -2.60 -5.15 5.63
CA LEU A 141 -1.22 -5.35 5.15
C LEU A 141 -0.45 -6.23 6.13
N GLN A 142 0.69 -6.81 5.73
CA GLN A 142 1.59 -7.46 6.69
C GLN A 142 2.01 -6.46 7.76
N LYS A 143 2.03 -6.90 9.04
CA LYS A 143 2.31 -6.04 10.19
C LYS A 143 3.61 -5.26 10.04
N GLU A 144 4.71 -5.92 9.73
CA GLU A 144 6.01 -5.26 9.55
C GLU A 144 6.01 -4.26 8.39
N PHE A 145 5.31 -4.57 7.30
CA PHE A 145 5.18 -3.65 6.18
C PHE A 145 4.38 -2.40 6.57
N ALA A 146 3.29 -2.57 7.32
CA ALA A 146 2.47 -1.47 7.85
C ALA A 146 3.28 -0.58 8.81
N GLU A 147 4.04 -1.17 9.73
CA GLU A 147 4.91 -0.46 10.66
C GLU A 147 5.98 0.39 9.93
N ARG A 148 6.50 -0.11 8.81
CA ARG A 148 7.43 0.64 7.95
C ARG A 148 6.79 1.82 7.23
N LEU A 149 5.49 1.80 6.95
CA LEU A 149 4.79 2.95 6.37
C LEU A 149 4.77 4.15 7.33
N ALA A 150 4.62 3.89 8.64
CA ALA A 150 4.47 4.88 9.70
C ALA A 150 5.71 5.00 10.60
N ALA A 151 6.87 4.52 10.15
CA ALA A 151 8.08 4.45 10.96
C ALA A 151 8.63 5.84 11.31
N SER A 152 9.07 6.03 12.55
CA SER A 152 9.72 7.26 12.98
C SER A 152 11.17 7.36 12.51
N VAL A 153 11.64 8.58 12.26
CA VAL A 153 13.02 8.90 11.89
C VAL A 153 14.02 8.24 12.85
N GLY A 154 15.09 7.68 12.31
CA GLY A 154 16.16 7.05 13.10
C GLY A 154 15.90 5.60 13.49
N THR A 155 14.66 5.10 13.41
CA THR A 155 14.33 3.70 13.74
C THR A 155 14.84 2.71 12.68
N LYS A 156 14.83 1.42 13.04
CA LYS A 156 15.24 0.35 12.11
C LYS A 156 14.30 0.24 10.89
N ASP A 157 13.05 0.64 11.03
CA ASP A 157 12.00 0.50 10.02
C ASP A 157 11.87 1.74 9.13
N TYR A 158 12.45 2.89 9.56
CA TYR A 158 12.47 4.11 8.78
C TYR A 158 13.27 3.94 7.49
N GLY A 159 12.66 4.27 6.35
CA GLY A 159 13.28 4.03 5.07
C GLY A 159 12.61 4.76 3.91
N ARG A 160 13.06 4.41 2.69
CA ARG A 160 12.51 4.97 1.46
C ARG A 160 10.98 4.89 1.38
N LEU A 161 10.39 3.75 1.80
CA LEU A 161 8.95 3.55 1.79
C LEU A 161 8.25 4.59 2.68
N THR A 162 8.76 4.77 3.90
CA THR A 162 8.22 5.74 4.86
C THR A 162 8.21 7.15 4.28
N VAL A 163 9.36 7.61 3.74
CA VAL A 163 9.50 8.97 3.20
C VAL A 163 8.58 9.20 2.00
N ASN A 164 8.53 8.23 1.08
CA ASN A 164 7.71 8.35 -0.13
C ASN A 164 6.21 8.40 0.20
N VAL A 165 5.77 7.61 1.18
CA VAL A 165 4.36 7.61 1.60
C VAL A 165 4.06 8.84 2.43
N TYR A 166 4.93 9.23 3.36
CA TYR A 166 4.78 10.45 4.17
C TYR A 166 4.60 11.71 3.31
N TYR A 167 5.29 11.79 2.18
CA TYR A 167 5.18 12.92 1.25
C TYR A 167 3.80 13.03 0.59
N ARG A 168 3.07 11.90 0.43
CA ARG A 168 1.82 11.83 -0.34
C ARG A 168 0.58 11.53 0.50
N ALA A 169 0.74 10.96 1.70
CA ALA A 169 -0.38 10.52 2.52
C ALA A 169 -0.06 10.56 4.01
N GLU A 170 -1.12 10.66 4.81
CA GLU A 170 -1.10 10.32 6.23
C GLU A 170 -1.35 8.83 6.40
N VAL A 171 -0.65 8.22 7.35
CA VAL A 171 -0.74 6.79 7.68
C VAL A 171 -1.19 6.63 9.13
N GLU A 172 -2.28 5.90 9.34
CA GLU A 172 -2.77 5.53 10.66
C GLU A 172 -2.75 4.02 10.80
N LEU A 173 -2.04 3.49 11.81
CA LEU A 173 -2.09 2.08 12.18
C LEU A 173 -3.30 1.86 13.10
N LEU A 174 -4.24 1.02 12.68
CA LEU A 174 -5.53 0.86 13.36
C LEU A 174 -5.55 -0.36 14.30
N GLU A 175 -5.53 -1.57 13.76
CA GLU A 175 -5.73 -2.80 14.51
C GLU A 175 -4.82 -3.93 14.01
N VAL A 176 -4.21 -4.67 14.93
CA VAL A 176 -3.48 -5.91 14.60
C VAL A 176 -4.48 -7.01 14.26
N VAL A 177 -4.26 -7.68 13.13
CA VAL A 177 -5.08 -8.80 12.67
C VAL A 177 -4.28 -10.09 12.76
N PRO A 178 -4.60 -10.99 13.70
CA PRO A 178 -3.93 -12.28 13.82
C PRO A 178 -4.04 -13.10 12.53
N ARG A 179 -2.98 -13.81 12.16
CA ARG A 179 -2.93 -14.66 10.97
C ARG A 179 -4.02 -15.74 10.96
N THR A 180 -4.55 -16.13 12.13
CA THR A 180 -5.65 -17.09 12.27
C THR A 180 -6.99 -16.59 11.73
N MET A 181 -7.11 -15.29 11.44
CA MET A 181 -8.29 -14.68 10.81
C MET A 181 -8.38 -14.96 9.30
N PHE A 182 -7.36 -15.65 8.74
CA PHE A 182 -7.26 -15.99 7.32
C PHE A 182 -7.18 -17.51 7.08
N TYR A 183 -7.56 -17.93 5.89
CA TYR A 183 -7.40 -19.31 5.43
C TYR A 183 -6.96 -19.35 3.95
N PRO A 184 -5.87 -20.07 3.62
CA PRO A 184 -4.86 -20.54 4.56
C PRO A 184 -4.28 -19.39 5.39
N PRO A 185 -3.78 -19.65 6.62
CA PRO A 185 -3.15 -18.59 7.41
C PRO A 185 -1.85 -18.14 6.73
N PRO A 186 -1.57 -16.82 6.66
CA PRO A 186 -0.27 -16.32 6.23
C PRO A 186 0.82 -16.62 7.27
N ASP A 187 2.08 -16.40 6.89
CA ASP A 187 3.23 -16.67 7.77
C ASP A 187 3.31 -15.70 8.95
N VAL A 188 2.80 -14.47 8.78
CA VAL A 188 2.88 -13.38 9.78
C VAL A 188 1.51 -12.75 10.04
N ASP A 189 1.39 -12.07 11.16
CA ASP A 189 0.21 -11.26 11.47
C ASP A 189 0.12 -10.06 10.53
N SER A 190 -1.08 -9.49 10.45
CA SER A 190 -1.40 -8.33 9.64
C SER A 190 -1.74 -7.12 10.50
N MET A 191 -1.88 -5.98 9.86
CA MET A 191 -2.30 -4.73 10.45
C MET A 191 -3.34 -4.07 9.54
N MET A 192 -4.43 -3.58 10.12
CA MET A 192 -5.31 -2.66 9.45
C MET A 192 -4.67 -1.28 9.43
N VAL A 193 -4.64 -0.66 8.26
CA VAL A 193 -4.01 0.65 8.03
C VAL A 193 -4.98 1.55 7.32
N ARG A 194 -5.10 2.81 7.76
CA ARG A 194 -5.75 3.86 6.99
C ARG A 194 -4.70 4.73 6.32
N LEU A 195 -4.86 4.94 5.02
CA LEU A 195 -4.10 5.88 4.21
C LEU A 195 -5.02 7.01 3.78
N LYS A 196 -4.65 8.25 4.07
CA LYS A 196 -5.37 9.44 3.62
C LYS A 196 -4.45 10.27 2.73
N PRO A 197 -4.73 10.36 1.42
CA PRO A 197 -3.96 11.24 0.54
C PRO A 197 -3.98 12.68 1.06
N ARG A 198 -2.87 13.38 0.90
CA ARG A 198 -2.73 14.79 1.27
C ARG A 198 -1.84 15.53 0.29
N ALA A 199 -1.95 16.85 0.29
CA ALA A 199 -0.94 17.68 -0.36
C ALA A 199 0.44 17.45 0.29
N PRO A 200 1.54 17.53 -0.47
CA PRO A 200 2.89 17.43 0.07
C PRO A 200 3.09 18.35 1.27
N PRO A 201 3.59 17.86 2.42
CA PRO A 201 3.74 18.65 3.65
C PRO A 201 4.90 19.66 3.59
N PHE A 202 5.75 19.54 2.59
CA PHE A 202 6.86 20.46 2.31
C PHE A 202 7.09 20.59 0.79
N PRO A 203 7.58 21.74 0.30
CA PRO A 203 7.80 21.93 -1.13
C PRO A 203 9.08 21.23 -1.58
N VAL A 204 9.02 20.64 -2.78
CA VAL A 204 10.20 20.22 -3.55
C VAL A 204 10.13 20.89 -4.93
N ASP A 205 11.30 21.36 -5.41
CA ASP A 205 11.40 22.07 -6.69
C ASP A 205 11.19 21.11 -7.87
N ASP A 206 11.60 19.82 -7.71
CA ASP A 206 11.39 18.75 -8.66
C ASP A 206 11.19 17.40 -7.97
N GLU A 207 10.00 16.79 -8.13
CA GLU A 207 9.68 15.51 -7.50
C GLU A 207 10.50 14.34 -8.05
N GLU A 208 10.89 14.37 -9.33
CA GLU A 208 11.69 13.30 -9.93
C GLU A 208 13.07 13.23 -9.26
N THR A 209 13.74 14.38 -9.14
CA THR A 209 15.01 14.53 -8.42
C THR A 209 14.87 14.09 -6.97
N PHE A 210 13.80 14.50 -6.27
CA PHE A 210 13.55 14.13 -4.89
C PHE A 210 13.45 12.62 -4.71
N PHE A 211 12.62 11.94 -5.48
CA PHE A 211 12.45 10.49 -5.36
C PHE A 211 13.68 9.70 -5.84
N ALA A 212 14.42 10.20 -6.85
CA ALA A 212 15.67 9.60 -7.29
C ALA A 212 16.75 9.71 -6.20
N LEU A 213 16.84 10.87 -5.54
CA LEU A 213 17.75 11.09 -4.42
C LEU A 213 17.45 10.15 -3.25
N ILE A 214 16.18 10.08 -2.80
CA ILE A 214 15.76 9.18 -1.73
C ILE A 214 16.11 7.72 -2.08
N ARG A 215 15.84 7.29 -3.30
CA ARG A 215 16.17 5.95 -3.76
C ARG A 215 17.66 5.64 -3.60
N THR A 216 18.51 6.57 -3.98
CA THR A 216 19.97 6.40 -3.90
C THR A 216 20.45 6.47 -2.45
N LEU A 217 20.04 7.46 -1.67
CA LEU A 217 20.48 7.64 -0.28
C LEU A 217 20.11 6.42 0.59
N PHE A 218 18.90 5.91 0.49
CA PHE A 218 18.44 4.79 1.32
C PHE A 218 19.05 3.43 0.95
N THR A 219 19.76 3.29 -0.17
CA THR A 219 20.61 2.10 -0.41
C THR A 219 21.74 2.01 0.62
N GLN A 220 22.13 3.15 1.20
CA GLN A 220 23.20 3.30 2.17
C GLN A 220 22.74 4.01 3.46
N ARG A 221 21.54 3.71 3.92
CA ARG A 221 20.84 4.45 5.01
C ARG A 221 21.66 4.62 6.31
N ASN A 222 22.60 3.72 6.58
CA ASN A 222 23.48 3.77 7.76
C ASN A 222 24.78 4.57 7.51
N LYS A 223 25.06 4.97 6.27
CA LYS A 223 26.21 5.81 5.92
C LYS A 223 25.85 7.30 6.01
N LYS A 224 26.88 8.14 6.00
CA LYS A 224 26.71 9.59 5.93
C LYS A 224 26.06 9.97 4.61
N VAL A 225 25.26 11.05 4.61
CA VAL A 225 24.61 11.63 3.43
C VAL A 225 25.62 11.87 2.32
N ARG A 226 26.78 12.43 2.63
CA ARG A 226 27.90 12.60 1.71
C ARG A 226 28.17 11.39 0.82
N ASN A 227 28.20 10.19 1.38
CA ASN A 227 28.52 8.97 0.62
C ASN A 227 27.41 8.62 -0.40
N GLY A 228 26.16 8.69 0.02
CA GLY A 228 25.01 8.49 -0.88
C GLY A 228 24.90 9.60 -1.93
N MET A 229 25.28 10.82 -1.55
CA MET A 229 25.32 11.97 -2.44
C MET A 229 26.34 11.78 -3.57
N ILE A 230 27.58 11.35 -3.26
CA ILE A 230 28.57 11.03 -4.29
C ILE A 230 28.02 9.99 -5.26
N SER A 231 27.34 8.94 -4.74
CA SER A 231 26.71 7.91 -5.59
C SER A 231 25.64 8.49 -6.49
N PHE A 232 24.81 9.41 -5.96
CA PHE A 232 23.78 10.11 -6.75
C PHE A 232 24.40 10.97 -7.85
N LEU A 233 25.41 11.76 -7.51
CA LEU A 233 26.11 12.65 -8.45
C LEU A 233 26.78 11.88 -9.58
N HIS A 234 27.40 10.74 -9.28
CA HIS A 234 27.98 9.84 -10.30
C HIS A 234 26.92 9.32 -11.28
N GLN A 235 25.73 8.97 -10.79
CA GLN A 235 24.61 8.53 -11.64
C GLN A 235 24.12 9.64 -12.59
N HIS A 236 24.40 10.92 -12.23
CA HIS A 236 24.02 12.11 -13.01
C HIS A 236 25.20 12.75 -13.77
N GLY A 237 26.31 12.03 -13.92
CA GLY A 237 27.43 12.41 -14.77
C GLY A 237 28.54 13.26 -14.12
N LEU A 238 28.39 13.67 -12.85
CA LEU A 238 29.48 14.32 -12.14
C LEU A 238 30.43 13.29 -11.55
N THR A 239 31.74 13.46 -11.76
CA THR A 239 32.73 12.48 -11.32
C THR A 239 33.94 13.12 -10.61
N GLY A 240 34.77 12.30 -9.99
CA GLY A 240 36.06 12.71 -9.41
C GLY A 240 35.94 13.75 -8.29
N LYS A 241 36.80 14.75 -8.32
CA LYS A 241 36.89 15.78 -7.27
C LYS A 241 35.65 16.69 -7.20
N GLU A 242 35.01 16.90 -8.34
CA GLU A 242 33.83 17.76 -8.42
C GLU A 242 32.65 17.17 -7.64
N ALA A 243 32.32 15.87 -7.85
CA ALA A 243 31.30 15.17 -7.10
C ALA A 243 31.59 15.15 -5.58
N VAL A 244 32.85 14.95 -5.21
CA VAL A 244 33.29 14.95 -3.80
C VAL A 244 33.09 16.35 -3.18
N THR A 245 33.57 17.41 -3.84
CA THR A 245 33.48 18.77 -3.36
C THR A 245 32.02 19.18 -3.19
N LEU A 246 31.16 18.86 -4.17
CA LEU A 246 29.76 19.17 -4.11
C LEU A 246 29.07 18.39 -2.98
N ALA A 247 29.35 17.09 -2.83
CA ALA A 247 28.79 16.28 -1.75
C ALA A 247 29.23 16.76 -0.35
N ASP A 248 30.47 17.24 -0.20
CA ASP A 248 30.97 17.80 1.06
C ASP A 248 30.32 19.15 1.40
N SER A 249 29.94 19.94 0.40
CA SER A 249 29.28 21.23 0.57
C SER A 249 27.78 21.16 0.81
N THR A 250 27.15 19.98 0.65
CA THR A 250 25.72 19.84 0.85
C THR A 250 25.31 19.93 2.32
N THR A 251 24.15 20.49 2.57
CA THR A 251 23.52 20.47 3.89
C THR A 251 23.41 19.02 4.38
N TYR A 252 23.61 18.78 5.68
CA TYR A 252 23.57 17.46 6.31
C TYR A 252 24.64 16.45 5.84
N SER A 253 25.68 16.82 5.10
CA SER A 253 26.72 15.91 4.56
C SER A 253 27.32 14.95 5.60
N THR A 254 27.43 15.39 6.87
CA THR A 254 28.01 14.61 7.99
C THR A 254 27.01 13.75 8.74
N LYS A 255 25.68 14.00 8.62
CA LYS A 255 24.63 13.18 9.24
C LYS A 255 24.48 11.84 8.53
N ARG A 256 23.91 10.84 9.21
CA ARG A 256 23.52 9.59 8.55
C ARG A 256 22.17 9.77 7.85
N VAL A 257 21.99 9.09 6.72
CA VAL A 257 20.74 9.18 5.92
C VAL A 257 19.50 8.90 6.77
N ARG A 258 19.55 7.87 7.62
CA ARG A 258 18.40 7.50 8.49
C ARG A 258 18.05 8.53 9.57
N GLU A 259 18.91 9.50 9.82
CA GLU A 259 18.72 10.56 10.82
C GLU A 259 18.02 11.78 10.24
N LEU A 260 17.84 11.84 8.92
CA LEU A 260 17.16 12.94 8.24
C LEU A 260 15.65 12.75 8.28
N ALA A 261 14.93 13.82 8.67
CA ALA A 261 13.48 13.88 8.50
C ALA A 261 13.12 13.97 7.00
N PRO A 262 11.88 13.62 6.62
CA PRO A 262 11.44 13.79 5.23
C PRO A 262 11.63 15.22 4.70
N GLU A 263 11.41 16.23 5.55
CA GLU A 263 11.61 17.65 5.26
C GLU A 263 13.07 17.98 4.97
N ASP A 264 14.01 17.42 5.74
CA ASP A 264 15.45 17.58 5.52
C ASP A 264 15.86 17.01 4.16
N LEU A 265 15.25 15.87 3.76
CA LEU A 265 15.48 15.24 2.45
C LEU A 265 14.92 16.11 1.31
N GLY A 266 13.79 16.78 1.52
CA GLY A 266 13.23 17.76 0.58
C GLY A 266 14.15 18.95 0.38
N LEU A 267 14.65 19.53 1.48
CA LEU A 267 15.65 20.64 1.42
C LEU A 267 16.90 20.23 0.64
N LEU A 268 17.41 19.02 0.90
CA LEU A 268 18.58 18.49 0.22
C LEU A 268 18.35 18.29 -1.28
N ALA A 269 17.15 17.82 -1.68
CA ALA A 269 16.78 17.68 -3.08
C ALA A 269 16.70 19.03 -3.79
N ASN A 270 16.10 20.04 -3.16
CA ASN A 270 16.02 21.39 -3.70
C ASN A 270 17.41 22.05 -3.85
N GLU A 271 18.29 21.82 -2.85
CA GLU A 271 19.68 22.27 -2.94
C GLU A 271 20.42 21.71 -4.16
N LEU A 272 20.18 20.43 -4.45
CA LEU A 272 20.76 19.78 -5.63
C LEU A 272 20.16 20.29 -6.92
N PHE A 273 18.85 20.30 -7.03
CA PHE A 273 18.14 20.72 -8.24
C PHE A 273 18.56 22.12 -8.72
N ARG A 274 18.88 23.01 -7.79
CA ARG A 274 19.35 24.37 -8.11
C ARG A 274 20.82 24.44 -8.54
N LYS A 275 21.59 23.36 -8.36
CA LYS A 275 23.02 23.28 -8.71
C LYS A 275 23.26 22.51 -10.02
N PHE A 276 22.20 21.86 -10.55
CA PHE A 276 22.17 21.21 -11.84
C PHE A 276 21.30 22.00 -12.83
#